data_ede7e67f672b6c4d32fc7090bd16bb9f
#
_entry.id   ede7e67f672b6c4d32fc7090bd16bb9f
#
_cell.length_a   1.000
_cell.length_b   1.000
_cell.length_c   1.000
_cell.angle_alpha   90.00
_cell.angle_beta   90.00
_cell.angle_gamma   90.00
#
_symmetry.space_group_name_H-M   'P 1'
#
loop_
_entity.id
_entity.type
_entity.pdbx_description
1 polymer ?
#
loop_
_entity_poly.entity_id
_entity_poly.type
_entity_poly.pdbx_seq_one_letter_code
_entity_poly.pdbx_strand_id
1 'polypeptide(L)'
;MKFFNMYKIEQKLFFRSPDVIIFNLAMPSVTFLIISLIAGNKATGNMGLTFLQSSYAALSTVGICCSAFMSIPITIVDYRSQGVLKRMYCSPCSPARLLVCDTIASGIMAIISTLILSLVAVIFFGYRMSGNVFIYIGLWFLTMISMFSIGLTVASLCRTTKSMNIATSLLYFPMLLFSGATIPAEIFPKGLRFFADILPLGVGINLLKSASVGQYENILLPIIILSVITAICTLIAVKFFKWE
;
A
#
# COMPACT_ATOMS: atom_id res chain seq x y z
N MET A 1 -25.91 14.12 -5.22
CA MET A 1 -25.45 12.84 -5.83
C MET A 1 -25.38 11.78 -4.73
N LYS A 2 -25.90 10.56 -4.95
CA LYS A 2 -25.78 9.48 -3.95
C LYS A 2 -24.32 9.03 -3.88
N PHE A 3 -23.80 8.77 -2.68
CA PHE A 3 -22.42 8.29 -2.41
C PHE A 3 -22.00 7.16 -3.37
N PHE A 4 -22.90 6.22 -3.62
CA PHE A 4 -22.67 5.08 -4.51
C PHE A 4 -22.38 5.46 -5.98
N ASN A 5 -22.99 6.53 -6.48
CA ASN A 5 -22.73 6.99 -7.86
C ASN A 5 -21.34 7.64 -7.97
N MET A 6 -20.93 8.38 -6.94
CA MET A 6 -19.57 8.93 -6.86
C MET A 6 -18.52 7.83 -6.84
N TYR A 7 -18.71 6.85 -5.96
CA TYR A 7 -17.83 5.68 -5.89
C TYR A 7 -17.71 4.94 -7.23
N LYS A 8 -18.82 4.70 -7.95
CA LYS A 8 -18.79 4.07 -9.28
C LYS A 8 -17.98 4.87 -10.31
N ILE A 9 -18.03 6.20 -10.23
CA ILE A 9 -17.27 7.06 -11.13
C ILE A 9 -15.77 6.92 -10.83
N GLU A 10 -15.37 6.97 -9.56
CA GLU A 10 -13.98 6.78 -9.15
C GLU A 10 -13.44 5.41 -9.58
N GLN A 11 -14.17 4.34 -9.32
CA GLN A 11 -13.77 2.99 -9.78
C GLN A 11 -13.59 2.94 -11.31
N LYS A 12 -14.49 3.57 -12.07
CA LYS A 12 -14.38 3.59 -13.54
C LYS A 12 -13.16 4.38 -14.02
N LEU A 13 -12.78 5.44 -13.30
CA LEU A 13 -11.58 6.21 -13.59
C LEU A 13 -10.31 5.37 -13.33
N PHE A 14 -10.24 4.64 -12.21
CA PHE A 14 -9.15 3.72 -11.92
C PHE A 14 -8.96 2.67 -13.01
N PHE A 15 -10.04 2.01 -13.45
CA PHE A 15 -9.97 1.01 -14.52
C PHE A 15 -9.66 1.60 -15.91
N ARG A 16 -9.71 2.93 -16.08
CA ARG A 16 -9.34 3.61 -17.32
C ARG A 16 -7.90 4.13 -17.31
N SER A 17 -7.24 4.13 -16.17
CA SER A 17 -5.84 4.56 -16.01
C SER A 17 -4.92 3.34 -16.20
N PRO A 18 -4.27 3.18 -17.37
CA PRO A 18 -3.45 2.00 -17.66
C PRO A 18 -2.23 1.88 -16.75
N ASP A 19 -1.66 2.99 -16.35
CA ASP A 19 -0.57 3.11 -15.39
C ASP A 19 -0.94 2.51 -14.02
N VAL A 20 -2.11 2.85 -13.48
CA VAL A 20 -2.59 2.29 -12.21
C VAL A 20 -2.80 0.78 -12.32
N ILE A 21 -3.36 0.29 -13.44
CA ILE A 21 -3.58 -1.15 -13.66
C ILE A 21 -2.24 -1.88 -13.72
N ILE A 22 -1.28 -1.37 -14.49
CA ILE A 22 0.02 -2.02 -14.67
C ILE A 22 0.78 -2.07 -13.36
N PHE A 23 0.93 -0.94 -12.67
CA PHE A 23 1.74 -0.87 -11.45
C PHE A 23 1.05 -1.49 -10.24
N ASN A 24 -0.27 -1.43 -10.15
CA ASN A 24 -1.01 -1.94 -8.99
C ASN A 24 -1.38 -3.43 -9.11
N LEU A 25 -1.74 -3.91 -10.30
CA LEU A 25 -2.22 -5.27 -10.51
C LEU A 25 -1.16 -6.18 -11.16
N ALA A 26 -0.55 -5.73 -12.26
CA ALA A 26 0.35 -6.58 -13.02
C ALA A 26 1.73 -6.70 -12.36
N MET A 27 2.31 -5.60 -11.90
CA MET A 27 3.67 -5.59 -11.35
C MET A 27 3.85 -6.54 -10.15
N PRO A 28 3.02 -6.54 -9.09
CA PRO A 28 3.20 -7.48 -7.98
C PRO A 28 3.10 -8.94 -8.42
N SER A 29 2.14 -9.25 -9.28
CA SER A 29 1.89 -10.63 -9.73
C SER A 29 2.99 -11.15 -10.65
N VAL A 30 3.46 -10.33 -11.60
CA VAL A 30 4.57 -10.69 -12.51
C VAL A 30 5.88 -10.82 -11.72
N THR A 31 6.16 -9.89 -10.82
CA THR A 31 7.37 -9.95 -9.97
C THR A 31 7.34 -11.21 -9.10
N PHE A 32 6.18 -11.56 -8.54
CA PHE A 32 6.03 -12.79 -7.77
C PHE A 32 6.30 -14.04 -8.60
N LEU A 33 5.75 -14.11 -9.82
CA LEU A 33 6.01 -15.22 -10.76
C LEU A 33 7.51 -15.35 -11.04
N ILE A 34 8.18 -14.26 -11.38
CA ILE A 34 9.61 -14.28 -11.70
C ILE A 34 10.44 -14.75 -10.49
N ILE A 35 10.22 -14.17 -9.31
CA ILE A 35 10.95 -14.52 -8.09
C ILE A 35 10.70 -15.98 -7.70
N SER A 36 9.45 -16.44 -7.78
CA SER A 36 9.09 -17.81 -7.40
C SER A 36 9.65 -18.85 -8.38
N LEU A 37 9.78 -18.52 -9.67
CA LEU A 37 10.42 -19.39 -10.66
C LEU A 37 11.94 -19.50 -10.44
N ILE A 38 12.61 -18.41 -10.01
CA ILE A 38 14.06 -18.39 -9.81
C ILE A 38 14.45 -19.03 -8.48
N ALA A 39 13.75 -18.67 -7.41
CA ALA A 39 14.13 -19.03 -6.04
C ALA A 39 13.39 -20.28 -5.51
N GLY A 40 12.18 -20.56 -6.00
CA GLY A 40 11.40 -21.73 -5.63
C GLY A 40 11.19 -21.86 -4.11
N ASN A 41 11.21 -23.11 -3.65
CA ASN A 41 11.05 -23.48 -2.23
C ASN A 41 12.37 -23.46 -1.42
N LYS A 42 13.38 -22.70 -1.87
CA LYS A 42 14.64 -22.59 -1.12
C LYS A 42 14.36 -21.94 0.24
N ALA A 43 14.92 -22.51 1.32
CA ALA A 43 14.81 -21.93 2.65
C ALA A 43 15.53 -20.58 2.69
N THR A 44 14.87 -19.55 3.17
CA THR A 44 15.47 -18.26 3.46
C THR A 44 16.06 -18.34 4.88
N GLY A 45 17.33 -18.08 5.06
CA GLY A 45 18.12 -18.41 6.24
C GLY A 45 17.68 -17.87 7.62
N ASN A 46 16.59 -17.13 7.75
CA ASN A 46 16.06 -16.65 9.02
C ASN A 46 14.57 -17.01 9.14
N MET A 47 14.11 -17.45 10.29
CA MET A 47 12.72 -17.75 10.66
C MET A 47 12.11 -19.02 10.04
N GLY A 48 12.85 -19.90 9.36
CA GLY A 48 12.26 -21.10 8.73
C GLY A 48 11.27 -20.79 7.58
N LEU A 49 11.28 -19.55 7.06
CA LEU A 49 10.48 -19.11 5.92
C LEU A 49 11.05 -19.67 4.63
N THR A 50 10.20 -20.15 3.76
CA THR A 50 10.55 -20.35 2.36
C THR A 50 10.64 -19.00 1.65
N PHE A 51 11.47 -18.91 0.61
CA PHE A 51 11.59 -17.68 -0.20
C PHE A 51 10.25 -17.26 -0.79
N LEU A 52 9.39 -18.21 -1.11
CA LEU A 52 8.04 -18.03 -1.60
C LEU A 52 7.13 -17.35 -0.55
N GLN A 53 7.20 -17.78 0.72
CA GLN A 53 6.42 -17.18 1.80
C GLN A 53 6.86 -15.73 2.09
N SER A 54 8.18 -15.50 2.13
CA SER A 54 8.74 -14.16 2.31
C SER A 54 8.33 -13.21 1.18
N SER A 55 8.42 -13.66 -0.07
CA SER A 55 8.06 -12.87 -1.24
C SER A 55 6.55 -12.59 -1.33
N TYR A 56 5.69 -13.55 -0.96
CA TYR A 56 4.24 -13.34 -0.93
C TYR A 56 3.86 -12.23 0.05
N ALA A 57 4.36 -12.30 1.28
CA ALA A 57 4.09 -11.28 2.29
C ALA A 57 4.57 -9.89 1.83
N ALA A 58 5.77 -9.81 1.24
CA ALA A 58 6.34 -8.57 0.75
C ALA A 58 5.54 -8.00 -0.45
N LEU A 59 5.27 -8.80 -1.47
CA LEU A 59 4.58 -8.35 -2.68
C LEU A 59 3.10 -8.03 -2.47
N SER A 60 2.46 -8.63 -1.45
CA SER A 60 1.09 -8.28 -1.06
C SER A 60 0.96 -6.82 -0.60
N THR A 61 2.06 -6.18 -0.17
CA THR A 61 2.08 -4.77 0.25
C THR A 61 2.41 -3.80 -0.88
N VAL A 62 2.91 -4.28 -2.03
CA VAL A 62 3.26 -3.42 -3.17
C VAL A 62 2.02 -2.70 -3.71
N GLY A 63 0.89 -3.41 -3.84
CA GLY A 63 -0.39 -2.81 -4.24
C GLY A 63 -0.88 -1.73 -3.27
N ILE A 64 -0.65 -1.92 -1.96
CA ILE A 64 -0.92 -0.90 -0.93
C ILE A 64 -0.05 0.33 -1.17
N CYS A 65 1.27 0.13 -1.37
CA CYS A 65 2.22 1.21 -1.58
C CYS A 65 1.92 2.02 -2.85
N CYS A 66 1.60 1.33 -3.96
CA CYS A 66 1.15 1.96 -5.20
C CYS A 66 -0.10 2.83 -4.98
N SER A 67 -1.13 2.27 -4.35
CA SER A 67 -2.37 2.99 -4.08
C SER A 67 -2.15 4.19 -3.17
N ALA A 68 -1.31 4.04 -2.13
CA ALA A 68 -1.01 5.09 -1.16
C ALA A 68 -0.26 6.29 -1.75
N PHE A 69 0.67 6.07 -2.67
CA PHE A 69 1.55 7.13 -3.18
C PHE A 69 1.29 7.53 -4.62
N MET A 70 0.83 6.62 -5.48
CA MET A 70 0.59 6.94 -6.89
C MET A 70 -0.89 7.23 -7.19
N SER A 71 -1.86 6.71 -6.42
CA SER A 71 -3.28 6.98 -6.65
C SER A 71 -3.77 8.15 -5.83
N ILE A 72 -3.91 7.97 -4.53
CA ILE A 72 -4.58 8.92 -3.62
C ILE A 72 -4.03 10.35 -3.73
N PRO A 73 -2.69 10.59 -3.59
CA PRO A 73 -2.19 11.95 -3.58
C PRO A 73 -2.32 12.66 -4.92
N ILE A 74 -2.11 11.93 -6.02
CA ILE A 74 -2.16 12.49 -7.38
C ILE A 74 -3.59 12.91 -7.70
N THR A 75 -4.58 12.03 -7.47
CA THR A 75 -5.99 12.32 -7.70
C THR A 75 -6.47 13.54 -6.92
N ILE A 76 -6.09 13.65 -5.64
CA ILE A 76 -6.48 14.78 -4.79
C ILE A 76 -5.93 16.10 -5.32
N VAL A 77 -4.64 16.12 -5.71
CA VAL A 77 -4.02 17.35 -6.23
C VAL A 77 -4.54 17.71 -7.61
N ASP A 78 -4.84 16.73 -8.44
CA ASP A 78 -5.46 16.95 -9.74
C ASP A 78 -6.87 17.54 -9.59
N TYR A 79 -7.69 17.03 -8.67
CA TYR A 79 -9.01 17.62 -8.37
C TYR A 79 -8.90 19.06 -7.84
N ARG A 80 -7.84 19.36 -7.08
CA ARG A 80 -7.56 20.71 -6.61
C ARG A 80 -7.13 21.61 -7.77
N SER A 81 -6.18 21.18 -8.59
CA SER A 81 -5.65 21.97 -9.71
C SER A 81 -6.69 22.29 -10.79
N GLN A 82 -7.61 21.35 -11.04
CA GLN A 82 -8.73 21.52 -11.99
C GLN A 82 -9.91 22.26 -11.38
N GLY A 83 -9.84 22.68 -10.13
CA GLY A 83 -10.92 23.40 -9.45
C GLY A 83 -12.18 22.55 -9.17
N VAL A 84 -12.06 21.22 -9.26
CA VAL A 84 -13.19 20.30 -8.99
C VAL A 84 -13.67 20.45 -7.55
N LEU A 85 -12.73 20.55 -6.59
CA LEU A 85 -13.08 20.73 -5.18
C LEU A 85 -13.83 22.04 -4.94
N LYS A 86 -13.44 23.14 -5.59
CA LYS A 86 -14.14 24.45 -5.51
C LYS A 86 -15.55 24.37 -6.07
N ARG A 87 -15.73 23.71 -7.22
CA ARG A 87 -17.07 23.53 -7.82
C ARG A 87 -18.00 22.68 -6.94
N MET A 88 -17.44 21.74 -6.19
CA MET A 88 -18.21 20.91 -5.26
C MET A 88 -18.75 21.69 -4.05
N TYR A 89 -18.08 22.76 -3.63
CA TYR A 89 -18.64 23.66 -2.60
C TYR A 89 -19.94 24.33 -3.02
N CYS A 90 -20.14 24.58 -4.32
CA CYS A 90 -21.37 25.11 -4.88
C CYS A 90 -22.45 24.04 -5.12
N SER A 91 -22.14 22.77 -4.86
CA SER A 91 -23.02 21.62 -5.04
C SER A 91 -23.42 21.04 -3.67
N PRO A 92 -24.57 20.35 -3.56
CA PRO A 92 -24.95 19.66 -2.32
C PRO A 92 -24.02 18.49 -1.93
N CYS A 93 -22.89 18.30 -2.64
CA CYS A 93 -21.91 17.27 -2.38
C CYS A 93 -20.72 17.83 -1.61
N SER A 94 -20.46 17.29 -0.42
CA SER A 94 -19.28 17.64 0.38
C SER A 94 -18.00 17.15 -0.30
N PRO A 95 -16.95 18.01 -0.45
CA PRO A 95 -15.64 17.57 -0.96
C PRO A 95 -15.02 16.44 -0.14
N ALA A 96 -15.27 16.40 1.17
CA ALA A 96 -14.80 15.30 2.02
C ALA A 96 -15.34 13.93 1.59
N ARG A 97 -16.59 13.88 1.07
CA ARG A 97 -17.15 12.64 0.54
C ARG A 97 -16.41 12.12 -0.69
N LEU A 98 -15.93 13.05 -1.54
CA LEU A 98 -15.11 12.69 -2.70
C LEU A 98 -13.81 12.01 -2.26
N LEU A 99 -13.11 12.61 -1.30
CA LEU A 99 -11.85 12.04 -0.76
C LEU A 99 -12.06 10.66 -0.13
N VAL A 100 -13.15 10.48 0.61
CA VAL A 100 -13.49 9.17 1.17
C VAL A 100 -13.80 8.17 0.05
N CYS A 101 -14.52 8.56 -1.01
CA CYS A 101 -14.81 7.69 -2.15
C CYS A 101 -13.52 7.27 -2.86
N ASP A 102 -12.59 8.22 -3.11
CA ASP A 102 -11.29 7.94 -3.74
C ASP A 102 -10.41 7.03 -2.88
N THR A 103 -10.34 7.27 -1.57
CA THR A 103 -9.61 6.41 -0.63
C THR A 103 -10.19 4.99 -0.58
N ILE A 104 -11.52 4.85 -0.57
CA ILE A 104 -12.17 3.53 -0.62
C ILE A 104 -11.91 2.85 -1.97
N ALA A 105 -11.99 3.58 -3.07
CA ALA A 105 -11.72 3.07 -4.40
C ALA A 105 -10.29 2.55 -4.53
N SER A 106 -9.31 3.32 -4.03
CA SER A 106 -7.90 2.92 -3.94
C SER A 106 -7.69 1.67 -3.05
N GLY A 107 -8.41 1.59 -1.93
CA GLY A 107 -8.39 0.43 -1.04
C GLY A 107 -8.90 -0.84 -1.72
N ILE A 108 -9.97 -0.73 -2.49
CA ILE A 108 -10.51 -1.87 -3.26
C ILE A 108 -9.53 -2.31 -4.35
N MET A 109 -8.83 -1.38 -5.00
CA MET A 109 -7.77 -1.74 -5.95
C MET A 109 -6.61 -2.48 -5.28
N ALA A 110 -6.19 -2.08 -4.08
CA ALA A 110 -5.18 -2.80 -3.30
C ALA A 110 -5.66 -4.21 -2.89
N ILE A 111 -6.94 -4.37 -2.53
CA ILE A 111 -7.54 -5.68 -2.25
C ILE A 111 -7.55 -6.56 -3.50
N ILE A 112 -7.99 -6.03 -4.65
CA ILE A 112 -8.01 -6.76 -5.92
C ILE A 112 -6.59 -7.19 -6.29
N SER A 113 -5.59 -6.32 -6.14
CA SER A 113 -4.17 -6.62 -6.37
C SER A 113 -3.70 -7.81 -5.53
N THR A 114 -3.99 -7.78 -4.23
CA THR A 114 -3.62 -8.87 -3.30
C THR A 114 -4.38 -10.16 -3.60
N LEU A 115 -5.65 -10.09 -4.02
CA LEU A 115 -6.42 -11.25 -4.43
C LEU A 115 -5.84 -11.90 -5.69
N ILE A 116 -5.48 -11.12 -6.71
CA ILE A 116 -4.83 -11.64 -7.92
C ILE A 116 -3.50 -12.29 -7.57
N LEU A 117 -2.68 -11.64 -6.74
CA LEU A 117 -1.43 -12.21 -6.24
C LEU A 117 -1.66 -13.53 -5.51
N SER A 118 -2.69 -13.60 -4.65
CA SER A 118 -3.04 -14.82 -3.90
C SER A 118 -3.47 -15.95 -4.84
N LEU A 119 -4.28 -15.64 -5.87
CA LEU A 119 -4.66 -16.62 -6.88
C LEU A 119 -3.45 -17.16 -7.63
N VAL A 120 -2.54 -16.29 -8.04
CA VAL A 120 -1.28 -16.70 -8.70
C VAL A 120 -0.44 -17.58 -7.76
N ALA A 121 -0.31 -17.21 -6.49
CA ALA A 121 0.47 -17.96 -5.50
C ALA A 121 -0.11 -19.36 -5.25
N VAL A 122 -1.43 -19.50 -5.16
CA VAL A 122 -2.10 -20.78 -4.90
C VAL A 122 -2.11 -21.68 -6.14
N ILE A 123 -2.47 -21.13 -7.30
CA ILE A 123 -2.66 -21.93 -8.53
C ILE A 123 -1.32 -22.42 -9.09
N PHE A 124 -0.31 -21.54 -9.18
CA PHE A 124 0.96 -21.89 -9.82
C PHE A 124 1.97 -22.53 -8.89
N PHE A 125 1.94 -22.18 -7.60
CA PHE A 125 2.98 -22.61 -6.64
C PHE A 125 2.43 -23.42 -5.46
N GLY A 126 1.11 -23.65 -5.37
CA GLY A 126 0.51 -24.41 -4.29
C GLY A 126 0.75 -23.76 -2.91
N TYR A 127 0.86 -22.42 -2.86
CA TYR A 127 1.15 -21.69 -1.64
C TYR A 127 0.11 -22.00 -0.56
N ARG A 128 0.60 -22.39 0.63
CA ARG A 128 -0.24 -22.58 1.83
C ARG A 128 0.32 -21.73 2.95
N MET A 129 -0.52 -20.90 3.52
CA MET A 129 -0.18 -20.12 4.69
C MET A 129 -0.20 -21.01 5.93
N SER A 130 0.86 -20.98 6.74
CA SER A 130 0.95 -21.75 7.98
C SER A 130 0.28 -21.02 9.16
N GLY A 131 0.20 -19.70 9.11
CA GLY A 131 -0.40 -18.86 10.12
C GLY A 131 -1.91 -18.68 9.97
N ASN A 132 -2.53 -17.94 10.93
CA ASN A 132 -3.95 -17.64 10.91
C ASN A 132 -4.26 -16.55 9.85
N VAL A 133 -5.09 -16.91 8.86
CA VAL A 133 -5.48 -16.02 7.74
C VAL A 133 -6.21 -14.78 8.24
N PHE A 134 -7.06 -14.89 9.27
CA PHE A 134 -7.80 -13.74 9.80
C PHE A 134 -6.88 -12.70 10.45
N ILE A 135 -5.85 -13.17 11.18
CA ILE A 135 -4.84 -12.28 11.77
C ILE A 135 -4.04 -11.61 10.65
N TYR A 136 -3.64 -12.37 9.63
CA TYR A 136 -2.93 -11.83 8.48
C TYR A 136 -3.74 -10.72 7.77
N ILE A 137 -5.02 -10.94 7.51
CA ILE A 137 -5.92 -9.95 6.91
C ILE A 137 -6.02 -8.69 7.79
N GLY A 138 -6.19 -8.86 9.10
CA GLY A 138 -6.26 -7.73 10.03
C GLY A 138 -4.99 -6.87 10.02
N LEU A 139 -3.82 -7.51 10.02
CA LEU A 139 -2.52 -6.82 9.97
C LEU A 139 -2.26 -6.18 8.60
N TRP A 140 -2.73 -6.81 7.52
CA TRP A 140 -2.70 -6.25 6.18
C TRP A 140 -3.53 -4.96 6.09
N PHE A 141 -4.76 -4.95 6.66
CA PHE A 141 -5.58 -3.74 6.74
C PHE A 141 -4.93 -2.65 7.59
N LEU A 142 -4.30 -3.00 8.71
CA LEU A 142 -3.55 -2.03 9.53
C LEU A 142 -2.43 -1.38 8.72
N THR A 143 -1.65 -2.19 7.99
CA THR A 143 -0.59 -1.68 7.09
C THR A 143 -1.16 -0.78 6.02
N MET A 144 -2.29 -1.15 5.40
CA MET A 144 -2.97 -0.36 4.39
C MET A 144 -3.41 1.00 4.94
N ILE A 145 -4.05 1.03 6.10
CA ILE A 145 -4.52 2.28 6.72
C ILE A 145 -3.32 3.18 7.08
N SER A 146 -2.23 2.61 7.59
CA SER A 146 -1.01 3.35 7.89
C SER A 146 -0.40 3.99 6.63
N MET A 147 -0.26 3.24 5.56
CA MET A 147 0.29 3.74 4.30
C MET A 147 -0.61 4.80 3.66
N PHE A 148 -1.93 4.60 3.69
CA PHE A 148 -2.90 5.58 3.17
C PHE A 148 -2.89 6.88 3.96
N SER A 149 -2.70 6.82 5.29
CA SER A 149 -2.58 8.02 6.11
C SER A 149 -1.33 8.84 5.75
N ILE A 150 -0.22 8.19 5.42
CA ILE A 150 0.99 8.86 4.92
C ILE A 150 0.70 9.52 3.56
N GLY A 151 0.07 8.80 2.62
CA GLY A 151 -0.32 9.33 1.30
C GLY A 151 -1.23 10.55 1.41
N LEU A 152 -2.24 10.51 2.28
CA LEU A 152 -3.12 11.65 2.56
C LEU A 152 -2.37 12.83 3.18
N THR A 153 -1.38 12.58 4.04
CA THR A 153 -0.52 13.63 4.60
C THR A 153 0.26 14.34 3.49
N VAL A 154 0.85 13.59 2.58
CA VAL A 154 1.58 14.15 1.42
C VAL A 154 0.63 14.99 0.56
N ALA A 155 -0.60 14.48 0.29
CA ALA A 155 -1.63 15.20 -0.44
C ALA A 155 -2.05 16.51 0.23
N SER A 156 -2.04 16.55 1.58
CA SER A 156 -2.40 17.75 2.34
C SER A 156 -1.33 18.83 2.28
N LEU A 157 -0.05 18.45 2.20
CA LEU A 157 1.09 19.37 2.21
C LEU A 157 1.42 19.92 0.82
N CYS A 158 1.25 19.13 -0.24
CA CYS A 158 1.57 19.52 -1.62
C CYS A 158 0.44 20.31 -2.26
N ARG A 159 0.78 21.43 -2.91
CA ARG A 159 -0.20 22.32 -3.56
C ARG A 159 -0.25 22.17 -5.08
N THR A 160 0.82 21.72 -5.70
CA THR A 160 0.93 21.63 -7.16
C THR A 160 1.19 20.19 -7.59
N THR A 161 0.73 19.83 -8.79
CA THR A 161 0.96 18.50 -9.37
C THR A 161 2.45 18.19 -9.50
N LYS A 162 3.29 19.21 -9.81
CA LYS A 162 4.75 19.04 -9.87
C LYS A 162 5.35 18.67 -8.51
N SER A 163 5.02 19.43 -7.45
CA SER A 163 5.53 19.14 -6.10
C SER A 163 5.02 17.81 -5.58
N MET A 164 3.79 17.44 -5.93
CA MET A 164 3.21 16.15 -5.60
C MET A 164 3.98 15.00 -6.24
N ASN A 165 4.20 15.04 -7.56
CA ASN A 165 4.92 13.99 -8.26
C ASN A 165 6.34 13.79 -7.72
N ILE A 166 7.04 14.87 -7.36
CA ILE A 166 8.36 14.79 -6.73
C ILE A 166 8.27 14.15 -5.34
N ALA A 167 7.35 14.61 -4.49
CA ALA A 167 7.21 14.12 -3.13
C ALA A 167 6.79 12.64 -3.10
N THR A 168 5.83 12.25 -3.93
CA THR A 168 5.36 10.86 -4.02
C THR A 168 6.44 9.94 -4.58
N SER A 169 7.17 10.36 -5.61
CA SER A 169 8.29 9.57 -6.15
C SER A 169 9.41 9.41 -5.12
N LEU A 170 9.75 10.47 -4.40
CA LEU A 170 10.78 10.46 -3.37
C LEU A 170 10.41 9.55 -2.18
N LEU A 171 9.13 9.36 -1.90
CA LEU A 171 8.67 8.43 -0.86
C LEU A 171 8.46 7.02 -1.41
N TYR A 172 7.84 6.90 -2.58
CA TYR A 172 7.49 5.61 -3.18
C TYR A 172 8.71 4.75 -3.50
N PHE A 173 9.68 5.30 -4.25
CA PHE A 173 10.84 4.52 -4.67
C PHE A 173 11.71 4.02 -3.51
N PRO A 174 12.10 4.85 -2.52
CA PRO A 174 12.83 4.34 -1.37
C PRO A 174 12.03 3.33 -0.56
N MET A 175 10.73 3.55 -0.36
CA MET A 175 9.89 2.58 0.34
C MET A 175 9.81 1.26 -0.42
N LEU A 176 9.65 1.29 -1.74
CA LEU A 176 9.57 0.07 -2.54
C LEU A 176 10.90 -0.71 -2.55
N LEU A 177 12.03 0.00 -2.70
CA LEU A 177 13.34 -0.63 -2.85
C LEU A 177 13.94 -1.08 -1.51
N PHE A 178 13.88 -0.21 -0.48
CA PHE A 178 14.57 -0.46 0.79
C PHE A 178 13.70 -1.13 1.86
N SER A 179 12.39 -1.25 1.68
CA SER A 179 11.52 -1.97 2.63
C SER A 179 11.58 -3.48 2.52
N GLY A 180 12.22 -4.01 1.48
CA GLY A 180 12.18 -5.45 1.20
C GLY A 180 10.93 -5.90 0.42
N ALA A 181 10.19 -4.95 -0.19
CA ALA A 181 8.97 -5.27 -0.93
C ALA A 181 9.24 -5.96 -2.28
N THR A 182 10.26 -5.51 -3.01
CA THR A 182 10.66 -6.08 -4.30
C THR A 182 11.82 -7.05 -4.19
N ILE A 183 12.77 -6.76 -3.32
CA ILE A 183 13.94 -7.60 -3.05
C ILE A 183 13.85 -7.99 -1.58
N PRO A 184 13.82 -9.30 -1.23
CA PRO A 184 13.75 -9.73 0.16
C PRO A 184 14.86 -9.11 1.01
N ALA A 185 14.48 -8.51 2.13
CA ALA A 185 15.39 -7.78 3.02
C ALA A 185 16.50 -8.69 3.61
N GLU A 186 16.32 -10.01 3.54
CA GLU A 186 17.29 -11.02 3.96
C GLU A 186 18.58 -11.00 3.14
N ILE A 187 18.51 -10.52 1.87
CA ILE A 187 19.66 -10.42 0.97
C ILE A 187 20.43 -9.10 1.18
N PHE A 188 19.84 -8.15 1.91
CA PHE A 188 20.45 -6.84 2.10
C PHE A 188 21.68 -6.90 3.01
N PRO A 189 22.75 -6.13 2.69
CA PRO A 189 23.84 -5.88 3.61
C PRO A 189 23.30 -5.18 4.88
N LYS A 190 24.01 -5.36 6.01
CA LYS A 190 23.57 -4.88 7.34
C LYS A 190 23.12 -3.41 7.38
N GLY A 191 23.78 -2.53 6.63
CA GLY A 191 23.42 -1.12 6.56
C GLY A 191 22.08 -0.85 5.87
N LEU A 192 21.74 -1.60 4.81
CA LEU A 192 20.46 -1.45 4.11
C LEU A 192 19.31 -2.10 4.88
N ARG A 193 19.58 -3.15 5.64
CA ARG A 193 18.59 -3.82 6.48
C ARG A 193 18.02 -2.90 7.56
N PHE A 194 18.84 -2.00 8.09
CA PHE A 194 18.40 -0.97 9.04
C PHE A 194 17.29 -0.07 8.46
N PHE A 195 17.39 0.29 7.17
CA PHE A 195 16.31 1.05 6.51
C PHE A 195 15.04 0.23 6.35
N ALA A 196 15.15 -1.07 6.04
CA ALA A 196 13.97 -1.95 5.95
C ALA A 196 13.22 -2.06 7.27
N ASP A 197 13.92 -2.01 8.40
CA ASP A 197 13.32 -2.13 9.73
C ASP A 197 12.70 -0.82 10.23
N ILE A 198 13.12 0.34 9.70
CA ILE A 198 12.59 1.67 10.10
C ILE A 198 11.44 2.12 9.20
N LEU A 199 11.49 1.80 7.91
CA LEU A 199 10.47 2.24 6.97
C LEU A 199 9.10 1.65 7.33
N PRO A 200 8.02 2.47 7.35
CA PRO A 200 6.67 1.99 7.72
C PRO A 200 6.21 0.79 6.90
N LEU A 201 6.53 0.77 5.60
CA LEU A 201 6.25 -0.37 4.73
C LEU A 201 7.05 -1.60 5.14
N GLY A 202 8.33 -1.45 5.50
CA GLY A 202 9.18 -2.55 5.95
C GLY A 202 8.71 -3.15 7.27
N VAL A 203 8.30 -2.30 8.21
CA VAL A 203 7.66 -2.74 9.47
C VAL A 203 6.40 -3.56 9.16
N GLY A 204 5.55 -3.10 8.23
CA GLY A 204 4.37 -3.83 7.77
C GLY A 204 4.70 -5.17 7.13
N ILE A 205 5.74 -5.23 6.27
CA ILE A 205 6.20 -6.46 5.64
C ILE A 205 6.70 -7.47 6.67
N ASN A 206 7.53 -7.04 7.62
CA ASN A 206 8.05 -7.92 8.68
C ASN A 206 6.92 -8.46 9.56
N LEU A 207 5.91 -7.62 9.85
CA LEU A 207 4.71 -8.00 10.56
C LEU A 207 3.91 -9.09 9.81
N LEU A 208 3.72 -8.93 8.50
CA LEU A 208 3.02 -9.89 7.66
C LEU A 208 3.80 -11.19 7.47
N LYS A 209 5.14 -11.12 7.38
CA LYS A 209 6.00 -12.30 7.37
C LYS A 209 5.83 -13.13 8.64
N SER A 210 5.93 -12.50 9.80
CA SER A 210 5.72 -13.16 11.10
C SER A 210 4.33 -13.80 11.20
N ALA A 211 3.30 -13.09 10.76
CA ALA A 211 1.93 -13.59 10.74
C ALA A 211 1.73 -14.78 9.78
N SER A 212 2.43 -14.80 8.63
CA SER A 212 2.33 -15.89 7.64
C SER A 212 2.87 -17.22 8.15
N VAL A 213 3.81 -17.19 9.10
CA VAL A 213 4.41 -18.38 9.73
C VAL A 213 3.72 -18.75 11.04
N GLY A 214 2.94 -17.83 11.61
CA GLY A 214 2.29 -18.04 12.92
C GLY A 214 3.21 -17.70 14.10
N GLN A 215 4.26 -16.94 13.90
CA GLN A 215 5.14 -16.43 14.96
C GLN A 215 4.59 -15.11 15.49
N TYR A 216 3.98 -15.13 16.66
CA TYR A 216 3.30 -13.96 17.23
C TYR A 216 4.06 -13.31 18.40
N GLU A 217 5.29 -13.75 18.71
CA GLU A 217 6.01 -13.33 19.92
C GLU A 217 6.37 -11.83 19.93
N ASN A 218 6.60 -11.19 18.78
CA ASN A 218 7.07 -9.80 18.68
C ASN A 218 6.16 -8.91 17.82
N ILE A 219 4.86 -9.19 17.76
CA ILE A 219 3.92 -8.45 16.89
C ILE A 219 3.48 -7.12 17.49
N LEU A 220 3.47 -6.98 18.81
CA LEU A 220 2.93 -5.81 19.50
C LEU A 220 3.67 -4.52 19.13
N LEU A 221 4.98 -4.54 19.10
CA LEU A 221 5.79 -3.34 18.81
C LEU A 221 5.56 -2.80 17.38
N PRO A 222 5.58 -3.62 16.30
CA PRO A 222 5.21 -3.17 14.96
C PRO A 222 3.78 -2.62 14.85
N ILE A 223 2.81 -3.25 15.54
CA ILE A 223 1.42 -2.76 15.57
C ILE A 223 1.35 -1.38 16.20
N ILE A 224 2.03 -1.17 17.34
CA ILE A 224 2.07 0.14 18.01
C ILE A 224 2.71 1.19 17.08
N ILE A 225 3.84 0.87 16.44
CA ILE A 225 4.52 1.79 15.52
C ILE A 225 3.58 2.20 14.38
N LEU A 226 2.96 1.25 13.69
CA LEU A 226 2.03 1.54 12.58
C LEU A 226 0.81 2.34 13.07
N SER A 227 0.27 2.03 14.24
CA SER A 227 -0.87 2.74 14.81
C SER A 227 -0.52 4.19 15.18
N VAL A 228 0.66 4.43 15.75
CA VAL A 228 1.16 5.76 16.08
C VAL A 228 1.40 6.57 14.81
N ILE A 229 2.03 5.98 13.79
CA ILE A 229 2.22 6.63 12.49
C ILE A 229 0.87 7.00 11.88
N THR A 230 -0.11 6.09 11.90
CA THR A 230 -1.46 6.35 11.41
C THR A 230 -2.11 7.53 12.13
N ALA A 231 -2.05 7.55 13.46
CA ALA A 231 -2.63 8.63 14.26
C ALA A 231 -1.99 9.99 13.96
N ILE A 232 -0.65 10.04 13.96
CA ILE A 232 0.10 11.29 13.69
C ILE A 232 -0.19 11.78 12.26
N CYS A 233 -0.08 10.90 11.26
CA CYS A 233 -0.31 11.26 9.86
C CYS A 233 -1.76 11.70 9.62
N THR A 234 -2.74 11.03 10.21
CA THR A 234 -4.15 11.42 10.07
C THR A 234 -4.41 12.80 10.71
N LEU A 235 -3.85 13.07 11.89
CA LEU A 235 -3.96 14.38 12.53
C LEU A 235 -3.33 15.49 11.68
N ILE A 236 -2.15 15.25 11.12
CA ILE A 236 -1.48 16.20 10.22
C ILE A 236 -2.32 16.41 8.96
N ALA A 237 -2.79 15.33 8.34
CA ALA A 237 -3.61 15.39 7.15
C ALA A 237 -4.87 16.25 7.38
N VAL A 238 -5.62 16.01 8.46
CA VAL A 238 -6.83 16.76 8.79
C VAL A 238 -6.52 18.25 9.09
N LYS A 239 -5.44 18.53 9.83
CA LYS A 239 -5.09 19.89 10.23
C LYS A 239 -4.58 20.75 9.06
N PHE A 240 -3.79 20.17 8.17
CA PHE A 240 -3.15 20.89 7.06
C PHE A 240 -3.87 20.76 5.75
N PHE A 241 -4.97 20.01 5.69
CA PHE A 241 -5.72 19.85 4.46
C PHE A 241 -6.36 21.15 4.02
N LYS A 242 -5.87 21.72 2.93
CA LYS A 242 -6.44 22.90 2.31
C LYS A 242 -7.33 22.49 1.13
N TRP A 243 -8.56 22.96 1.16
CA TRP A 243 -9.55 22.71 0.12
C TRP A 243 -9.35 23.60 -1.12
N GLU A 244 -8.44 24.59 -1.02
CA GLU A 244 -8.12 25.56 -2.07
C GLU A 244 -6.72 25.34 -2.64
#